data_20acb1f7cae94403c41bf0257733f5b4
#
_entry.id   20acb1f7cae94403c41bf0257733f5b4
#
_cell.length_a   1.000
_cell.length_b   1.000
_cell.length_c   1.000
_cell.angle_alpha   90.00
_cell.angle_beta   90.00
_cell.angle_gamma   90.00
#
_symmetry.space_group_name_H-M   'P 1'
#
loop_
_entity.id
_entity.type
_entity.pdbx_description
1 polymer ?
#
loop_
_entity_poly.entity_id
_entity_poly.type
_entity_poly.pdbx_seq_one_letter_code
_entity_poly.pdbx_strand_id
1 'polypeptide(L)'
;YANGVKEMVLAGMLLASRDIVGGIEWLKSQEPADDLAKKAEKEKKKFAGCEISGKKLGIIGLGAIGVKVANAAVHLGMEVYGYDPFISVDAAWSLSRNIHHINEVSEIYRDCDYITIHVPLLESTKKMIGREEIAQMKDGVVLLNFARDLLVDEEALCKALEEGKVKKYVTDFANPVVANAPNTLVTPHLGASTEESEDNCAVMAVQQVMDYLENGNIKNSVNYPDCDAGRCVDAGRITINHKNVPNMISQFTKTLGDAGVNIANMTNKSKGDRSEEHTSELQ
;
A
#
# COMPACT_ATOMS: atom_id res chain seq x y z
N TYR A 1 2.75 -9.36 -5.36
CA TYR A 1 1.43 -8.68 -5.28
C TYR A 1 1.51 -7.17 -5.56
N ALA A 2 2.66 -6.52 -5.34
CA ALA A 2 2.77 -5.06 -5.49
C ALA A 2 2.49 -4.56 -6.93
N ASN A 3 2.76 -5.37 -7.96
CA ASN A 3 2.41 -5.01 -9.33
C ASN A 3 0.90 -5.07 -9.56
N GLY A 4 0.23 -6.13 -9.10
CA GLY A 4 -1.23 -6.25 -9.23
C GLY A 4 -1.95 -5.07 -8.58
N VAL A 5 -1.58 -4.73 -7.33
CA VAL A 5 -2.18 -3.56 -6.65
C VAL A 5 -1.90 -2.26 -7.40
N LYS A 6 -0.66 -2.04 -7.89
CA LYS A 6 -0.32 -0.87 -8.71
C LYS A 6 -1.27 -0.77 -9.94
N GLU A 7 -1.49 -1.86 -10.62
CA GLU A 7 -2.35 -1.91 -11.81
C GLU A 7 -3.82 -1.60 -11.47
N MET A 8 -4.31 -2.10 -10.35
CA MET A 8 -5.64 -1.74 -9.85
C MET A 8 -5.77 -0.27 -9.46
N VAL A 9 -4.73 0.34 -8.88
CA VAL A 9 -4.72 1.79 -8.60
C VAL A 9 -4.79 2.59 -9.90
N LEU A 10 -4.00 2.22 -10.91
CA LEU A 10 -4.02 2.88 -12.22
C LEU A 10 -5.38 2.74 -12.91
N ALA A 11 -5.95 1.53 -12.91
CA ALA A 11 -7.29 1.28 -13.41
C ALA A 11 -8.34 2.14 -12.67
N GLY A 12 -8.26 2.19 -11.34
CA GLY A 12 -9.13 3.00 -10.49
C GLY A 12 -9.05 4.50 -10.81
N MET A 13 -7.86 5.04 -11.03
CA MET A 13 -7.68 6.44 -11.45
C MET A 13 -8.35 6.72 -12.79
N LEU A 14 -8.18 5.84 -13.78
CA LEU A 14 -8.77 6.00 -15.10
C LEU A 14 -10.30 5.87 -15.08
N LEU A 15 -10.82 4.89 -14.32
CA LEU A 15 -12.27 4.71 -14.10
C LEU A 15 -12.90 5.88 -13.34
N ALA A 16 -12.17 6.49 -12.40
CA ALA A 16 -12.65 7.69 -11.70
C ALA A 16 -12.62 8.95 -12.56
N SER A 17 -11.71 9.00 -13.54
CA SER A 17 -11.56 10.14 -14.43
C SER A 17 -12.62 10.21 -15.52
N ARG A 18 -13.08 9.04 -15.97
CA ARG A 18 -14.11 8.87 -17.02
C ARG A 18 -15.15 7.88 -16.56
N ASP A 19 -16.40 8.13 -16.87
CA ASP A 19 -17.49 7.20 -16.52
C ASP A 19 -17.56 6.03 -17.52
N ILE A 20 -16.49 5.24 -17.56
CA ILE A 20 -16.35 4.08 -18.46
C ILE A 20 -17.38 3.01 -18.11
N VAL A 21 -17.54 2.73 -16.79
CA VAL A 21 -18.48 1.71 -16.30
C VAL A 21 -19.91 2.10 -16.65
N GLY A 22 -20.33 3.33 -16.33
CA GLY A 22 -21.65 3.82 -16.67
C GLY A 22 -21.92 3.83 -18.18
N GLY A 23 -20.91 4.18 -18.98
CA GLY A 23 -21.02 4.10 -20.44
C GLY A 23 -21.23 2.68 -20.98
N ILE A 24 -20.50 1.71 -20.41
CA ILE A 24 -20.63 0.28 -20.79
C ILE A 24 -22.01 -0.25 -20.37
N GLU A 25 -22.44 0.02 -19.13
CA GLU A 25 -23.75 -0.43 -18.62
C GLU A 25 -24.90 0.19 -19.42
N TRP A 26 -24.81 1.49 -19.72
CA TRP A 26 -25.80 2.17 -20.55
C TRP A 26 -25.89 1.53 -21.93
N LEU A 27 -24.75 1.28 -22.60
CA LEU A 27 -24.75 0.68 -23.93
C LEU A 27 -25.34 -0.74 -23.92
N LYS A 28 -25.04 -1.56 -22.89
CA LYS A 28 -25.61 -2.90 -22.73
C LYS A 28 -27.11 -2.89 -22.46
N SER A 29 -27.65 -1.81 -21.91
CA SER A 29 -29.08 -1.65 -21.64
C SER A 29 -29.88 -1.23 -22.88
N GLN A 30 -29.23 -0.90 -23.99
CA GLN A 30 -29.91 -0.49 -25.21
C GLN A 30 -30.35 -1.69 -26.04
N GLU A 31 -31.51 -1.57 -26.71
CA GLU A 31 -31.92 -2.54 -27.68
C GLU A 31 -30.98 -2.57 -28.89
N PRO A 32 -30.61 -3.76 -29.41
CA PRO A 32 -29.81 -3.87 -30.61
C PRO A 32 -30.60 -3.41 -31.85
N ALA A 33 -30.30 -2.22 -32.32
CA ALA A 33 -30.97 -1.57 -33.47
C ALA A 33 -29.94 -0.93 -34.40
N ASP A 34 -30.28 -0.77 -35.65
CA ASP A 34 -29.40 -0.19 -36.70
C ASP A 34 -28.94 1.24 -36.38
N ASP A 35 -29.70 1.96 -35.54
CA ASP A 35 -29.39 3.34 -35.15
C ASP A 35 -28.57 3.43 -33.84
N LEU A 36 -28.15 2.29 -33.24
CA LEU A 36 -27.44 2.24 -31.97
C LEU A 36 -26.19 3.15 -31.98
N ALA A 37 -25.41 3.15 -33.05
CA ALA A 37 -24.23 3.98 -33.17
C ALA A 37 -24.58 5.49 -33.13
N LYS A 38 -25.68 5.90 -33.72
CA LYS A 38 -26.15 7.29 -33.68
C LYS A 38 -26.63 7.69 -32.29
N LYS A 39 -27.31 6.78 -31.58
CA LYS A 39 -27.71 6.99 -30.17
C LYS A 39 -26.50 7.14 -29.29
N ALA A 40 -25.49 6.27 -29.42
CA ALA A 40 -24.26 6.35 -28.67
C ALA A 40 -23.53 7.67 -28.87
N GLU A 41 -23.41 8.13 -30.11
CA GLU A 41 -22.78 9.41 -30.43
C GLU A 41 -23.51 10.62 -29.81
N LYS A 42 -24.83 10.57 -29.76
CA LYS A 42 -25.65 11.62 -29.13
C LYS A 42 -25.51 11.64 -27.60
N GLU A 43 -25.45 10.45 -26.96
CA GLU A 43 -25.48 10.29 -25.51
C GLU A 43 -24.08 10.31 -24.87
N LYS A 44 -22.99 10.13 -25.63
CA LYS A 44 -21.61 10.02 -25.14
C LYS A 44 -21.19 11.15 -24.18
N LYS A 45 -21.78 12.34 -24.32
CA LYS A 45 -21.47 13.48 -23.46
C LYS A 45 -21.82 13.24 -21.99
N LYS A 46 -22.77 12.33 -21.68
CA LYS A 46 -23.16 11.97 -20.32
C LYS A 46 -22.04 11.25 -19.56
N PHE A 47 -21.15 10.57 -20.31
CA PHE A 47 -20.05 9.77 -19.78
C PHE A 47 -18.70 10.46 -19.93
N ALA A 48 -18.69 11.71 -20.38
CA ALA A 48 -17.48 12.49 -20.54
C ALA A 48 -16.80 12.74 -19.20
N GLY A 49 -15.47 12.72 -19.21
CA GLY A 49 -14.66 12.98 -18.03
C GLY A 49 -13.48 13.90 -18.33
N CYS A 50 -12.39 13.71 -17.61
CA CYS A 50 -11.16 14.48 -17.76
C CYS A 50 -9.97 13.56 -18.04
N GLU A 51 -8.89 14.13 -18.52
CA GLU A 51 -7.60 13.48 -18.65
C GLU A 51 -6.85 13.53 -17.32
N ILE A 52 -6.03 12.52 -17.04
CA ILE A 52 -5.16 12.48 -15.85
C ILE A 52 -3.82 13.20 -16.11
N SER A 53 -3.42 13.33 -17.36
CA SER A 53 -2.19 14.04 -17.75
C SER A 53 -2.20 15.49 -17.25
N GLY A 54 -1.11 15.92 -16.64
CA GLY A 54 -0.98 17.24 -16.03
C GLY A 54 -1.74 17.42 -14.68
N LYS A 55 -2.44 16.39 -14.21
CA LYS A 55 -3.08 16.42 -12.89
C LYS A 55 -2.09 16.02 -11.80
N LYS A 56 -2.32 16.51 -10.58
CA LYS A 56 -1.49 16.24 -9.40
C LYS A 56 -1.98 15.00 -8.67
N LEU A 57 -1.08 14.03 -8.51
CA LEU A 57 -1.31 12.83 -7.71
C LEU A 57 -0.52 12.89 -6.42
N GLY A 58 -1.19 12.89 -5.30
CA GLY A 58 -0.60 12.71 -3.97
C GLY A 58 -0.57 11.24 -3.57
N ILE A 59 0.58 10.77 -3.12
CA ILE A 59 0.79 9.40 -2.66
C ILE A 59 1.20 9.44 -1.19
N ILE A 60 0.37 8.83 -0.33
CA ILE A 60 0.63 8.71 1.10
C ILE A 60 1.10 7.29 1.38
N GLY A 61 2.39 7.14 1.68
CA GLY A 61 3.08 5.87 1.82
C GLY A 61 3.86 5.47 0.56
N LEU A 62 5.18 5.43 0.65
CA LEU A 62 6.12 5.11 -0.43
C LEU A 62 6.84 3.76 -0.17
N GLY A 63 6.07 2.77 0.27
CA GLY A 63 6.51 1.39 0.34
C GLY A 63 6.52 0.70 -1.02
N ALA A 64 6.54 -0.63 -1.03
CA ALA A 64 6.63 -1.45 -2.25
C ALA A 64 5.57 -1.16 -3.31
N ILE A 65 4.36 -0.77 -2.90
CA ILE A 65 3.26 -0.41 -3.81
C ILE A 65 3.35 1.06 -4.19
N GLY A 66 3.45 1.98 -3.22
CA GLY A 66 3.46 3.41 -3.46
C GLY A 66 4.54 3.87 -4.42
N VAL A 67 5.76 3.32 -4.31
CA VAL A 67 6.87 3.58 -5.25
C VAL A 67 6.51 3.18 -6.68
N LYS A 68 5.89 2.02 -6.87
CA LYS A 68 5.49 1.54 -8.20
C LYS A 68 4.37 2.39 -8.81
N VAL A 69 3.39 2.80 -7.99
CA VAL A 69 2.32 3.71 -8.41
C VAL A 69 2.90 5.06 -8.80
N ALA A 70 3.78 5.62 -7.97
CA ALA A 70 4.43 6.90 -8.22
C ALA A 70 5.19 6.93 -9.55
N ASN A 71 6.03 5.93 -9.77
CA ASN A 71 6.81 5.82 -11.02
C ASN A 71 5.89 5.66 -12.26
N ALA A 72 4.85 4.83 -12.15
CA ALA A 72 3.91 4.62 -13.24
C ALA A 72 3.10 5.90 -13.56
N ALA A 73 2.66 6.63 -12.56
CA ALA A 73 1.90 7.87 -12.73
C ALA A 73 2.74 8.99 -13.42
N VAL A 74 4.03 9.07 -13.12
CA VAL A 74 4.95 9.96 -13.85
C VAL A 74 4.95 9.64 -15.35
N HIS A 75 5.00 8.36 -15.72
CA HIS A 75 4.97 7.95 -17.14
C HIS A 75 3.61 8.20 -17.82
N LEU A 76 2.54 8.32 -17.04
CA LEU A 76 1.21 8.72 -17.54
C LEU A 76 1.05 10.25 -17.62
N GLY A 77 2.11 11.01 -17.38
CA GLY A 77 2.12 12.47 -17.49
C GLY A 77 1.51 13.21 -16.30
N MET A 78 1.36 12.56 -15.14
CA MET A 78 0.92 13.22 -13.92
C MET A 78 2.07 13.92 -13.20
N GLU A 79 1.76 14.98 -12.45
CA GLU A 79 2.66 15.55 -11.45
C GLU A 79 2.50 14.78 -10.14
N VAL A 80 3.56 14.12 -9.69
CA VAL A 80 3.48 13.20 -8.55
C VAL A 80 4.14 13.77 -7.30
N TYR A 81 3.42 13.75 -6.20
CA TYR A 81 3.80 14.22 -4.87
C TYR A 81 3.77 13.05 -3.90
N GLY A 82 4.89 12.74 -3.28
CA GLY A 82 5.02 11.59 -2.38
C GLY A 82 5.33 11.99 -0.95
N TYR A 83 4.59 11.44 0.00
CA TYR A 83 4.79 11.60 1.44
C TYR A 83 4.97 10.24 2.11
N ASP A 84 6.09 10.06 2.78
CA ASP A 84 6.34 8.93 3.67
C ASP A 84 7.44 9.29 4.68
N PRO A 85 7.10 9.52 5.97
CA PRO A 85 8.09 9.88 6.98
C PRO A 85 9.01 8.71 7.38
N PHE A 86 8.69 7.48 6.93
CA PHE A 86 9.44 6.25 7.25
C PHE A 86 10.03 5.58 6.02
N ILE A 87 10.20 6.33 4.92
CA ILE A 87 10.70 5.77 3.66
C ILE A 87 12.05 5.07 3.86
N SER A 88 12.18 3.85 3.35
CA SER A 88 13.46 3.15 3.36
C SER A 88 14.42 3.72 2.29
N VAL A 89 15.72 3.55 2.52
CA VAL A 89 16.74 3.96 1.56
C VAL A 89 16.52 3.29 0.20
N ASP A 90 16.23 1.99 0.18
CA ASP A 90 15.97 1.24 -1.05
C ASP A 90 14.75 1.74 -1.81
N ALA A 91 13.67 2.06 -1.09
CA ALA A 91 12.47 2.67 -1.68
C ALA A 91 12.80 4.04 -2.30
N ALA A 92 13.53 4.88 -1.58
CA ALA A 92 13.93 6.19 -2.07
C ALA A 92 14.82 6.10 -3.33
N TRP A 93 15.76 5.16 -3.39
CA TRP A 93 16.57 4.91 -4.58
C TRP A 93 15.76 4.40 -5.79
N SER A 94 14.61 3.79 -5.54
CA SER A 94 13.73 3.26 -6.58
C SER A 94 12.75 4.28 -7.16
N LEU A 95 12.66 5.48 -6.56
CA LEU A 95 11.79 6.55 -7.02
C LEU A 95 12.36 7.30 -8.23
N SER A 96 11.48 7.65 -9.16
CA SER A 96 11.80 8.59 -10.25
C SER A 96 12.20 9.97 -9.67
N ARG A 97 13.18 10.61 -10.31
CA ARG A 97 13.62 11.96 -9.94
C ARG A 97 12.55 13.05 -10.16
N ASN A 98 11.52 12.73 -10.92
CA ASN A 98 10.41 13.64 -11.22
C ASN A 98 9.30 13.60 -10.15
N ILE A 99 9.51 12.87 -9.06
CA ILE A 99 8.55 12.81 -7.94
C ILE A 99 8.94 13.87 -6.91
N HIS A 100 7.99 14.72 -6.54
CA HIS A 100 8.17 15.75 -5.54
C HIS A 100 8.07 15.13 -4.14
N HIS A 101 9.12 15.26 -3.36
CA HIS A 101 9.11 14.86 -1.96
C HIS A 101 8.38 15.89 -1.11
N ILE A 102 7.42 15.46 -0.31
CA ILE A 102 6.60 16.27 0.57
C ILE A 102 6.94 15.95 2.02
N ASN A 103 7.17 16.98 2.81
CA ASN A 103 7.48 16.84 4.23
C ASN A 103 6.25 16.88 5.12
N GLU A 104 5.20 17.59 4.69
CA GLU A 104 3.95 17.76 5.43
C GLU A 104 2.78 17.21 4.60
N VAL A 105 2.10 16.18 5.10
CA VAL A 105 0.99 15.52 4.39
C VAL A 105 -0.14 16.49 4.01
N SER A 106 -0.31 17.58 4.75
CA SER A 106 -1.28 18.64 4.46
C SER A 106 -1.08 19.30 3.09
N GLU A 107 0.14 19.29 2.56
CA GLU A 107 0.42 19.78 1.20
C GLU A 107 -0.25 18.87 0.15
N ILE A 108 -0.23 17.55 0.36
CA ILE A 108 -0.94 16.59 -0.50
C ILE A 108 -2.44 16.86 -0.46
N TYR A 109 -3.02 17.03 0.72
CA TYR A 109 -4.45 17.32 0.84
C TYR A 109 -4.84 18.59 0.07
N ARG A 110 -4.10 19.67 0.28
CA ARG A 110 -4.41 20.97 -0.29
C ARG A 110 -4.21 21.07 -1.80
N ASP A 111 -3.19 20.40 -2.33
CA ASP A 111 -2.69 20.68 -3.68
C ASP A 111 -2.99 19.59 -4.72
N CYS A 112 -3.36 18.38 -4.31
CA CYS A 112 -3.52 17.25 -5.21
C CYS A 112 -4.96 17.06 -5.71
N ASP A 113 -5.10 16.68 -6.98
CA ASP A 113 -6.38 16.36 -7.62
C ASP A 113 -6.80 14.90 -7.35
N TYR A 114 -5.82 14.03 -7.19
CA TYR A 114 -5.95 12.62 -6.87
C TYR A 114 -5.10 12.32 -5.64
N ILE A 115 -5.62 11.53 -4.70
CA ILE A 115 -4.88 11.09 -3.52
C ILE A 115 -5.03 9.58 -3.38
N THR A 116 -3.92 8.87 -3.27
CA THR A 116 -3.89 7.42 -3.06
C THR A 116 -3.11 7.05 -1.81
N ILE A 117 -3.63 6.08 -1.06
CA ILE A 117 -3.14 5.71 0.27
C ILE A 117 -2.51 4.32 0.21
N HIS A 118 -1.27 4.20 0.71
CA HIS A 118 -0.49 2.97 0.71
C HIS A 118 0.26 2.75 2.03
N VAL A 119 -0.41 3.06 3.14
CA VAL A 119 0.14 2.85 4.50
C VAL A 119 -0.48 1.62 5.17
N PRO A 120 0.22 0.99 6.12
CA PRO A 120 -0.36 -0.09 6.92
C PRO A 120 -1.46 0.44 7.85
N LEU A 121 -2.40 -0.42 8.21
CA LEU A 121 -3.38 -0.12 9.26
C LEU A 121 -2.73 -0.33 10.63
N LEU A 122 -2.55 0.77 11.34
CA LEU A 122 -2.05 0.84 12.71
C LEU A 122 -3.05 1.66 13.54
N GLU A 123 -2.93 1.66 14.87
CA GLU A 123 -3.75 2.56 15.70
C GLU A 123 -3.56 4.05 15.32
N SER A 124 -2.35 4.42 14.89
CA SER A 124 -2.02 5.79 14.46
C SER A 124 -2.52 6.16 13.06
N THR A 125 -2.82 5.17 12.22
CA THR A 125 -3.31 5.40 10.84
C THR A 125 -4.79 5.09 10.66
N LYS A 126 -5.42 4.50 11.68
CA LYS A 126 -6.86 4.22 11.68
C LYS A 126 -7.64 5.53 11.54
N LYS A 127 -8.53 5.59 10.55
CA LYS A 127 -9.33 6.78 10.21
C LYS A 127 -8.48 8.03 9.97
N MET A 128 -7.25 7.87 9.46
CA MET A 128 -6.35 8.97 9.17
C MET A 128 -6.88 9.94 8.12
N ILE A 129 -7.81 9.50 7.30
CA ILE A 129 -8.57 10.35 6.39
C ILE A 129 -9.96 10.54 6.99
N GLY A 130 -10.10 11.56 7.79
CA GLY A 130 -11.32 11.95 8.44
C GLY A 130 -11.87 13.30 7.94
N ARG A 131 -12.78 13.87 8.71
CA ARG A 131 -13.43 15.15 8.37
C ARG A 131 -12.44 16.29 8.18
N GLU A 132 -11.44 16.38 9.06
CA GLU A 132 -10.46 17.48 9.05
C GLU A 132 -9.53 17.41 7.84
N GLU A 133 -9.09 16.20 7.47
CA GLU A 133 -8.24 15.96 6.31
C GLU A 133 -9.01 16.22 5.01
N ILE A 134 -10.24 15.72 4.92
CA ILE A 134 -11.11 15.93 3.75
C ILE A 134 -11.43 17.41 3.58
N ALA A 135 -11.64 18.16 4.67
CA ALA A 135 -11.90 19.60 4.62
C ALA A 135 -10.73 20.38 3.99
N GLN A 136 -9.49 19.92 4.16
CA GLN A 136 -8.29 20.53 3.57
C GLN A 136 -8.12 20.19 2.09
N MET A 137 -8.76 19.13 1.59
CA MET A 137 -8.60 18.66 0.22
C MET A 137 -9.22 19.65 -0.77
N LYS A 138 -8.80 19.56 -2.02
CA LYS A 138 -9.43 20.30 -3.12
C LYS A 138 -10.87 19.84 -3.34
N ASP A 139 -11.73 20.77 -3.71
CA ASP A 139 -13.09 20.44 -4.13
C ASP A 139 -13.03 19.57 -5.41
N GLY A 140 -13.74 18.46 -5.40
CA GLY A 140 -13.73 17.50 -6.47
C GLY A 140 -12.53 16.56 -6.50
N VAL A 141 -11.82 16.40 -5.38
CA VAL A 141 -10.72 15.44 -5.26
C VAL A 141 -11.20 14.01 -5.53
N VAL A 142 -10.33 13.20 -6.13
CA VAL A 142 -10.52 11.75 -6.27
C VAL A 142 -9.66 11.07 -5.20
N LEU A 143 -10.29 10.25 -4.37
CA LEU A 143 -9.62 9.50 -3.31
C LEU A 143 -9.58 8.02 -3.65
N LEU A 144 -8.38 7.40 -3.56
CA LEU A 144 -8.17 5.98 -3.82
C LEU A 144 -7.61 5.28 -2.57
N ASN A 145 -8.20 4.15 -2.22
CA ASN A 145 -7.75 3.35 -1.08
C ASN A 145 -7.67 1.87 -1.46
N PHE A 146 -6.48 1.41 -1.78
CA PHE A 146 -6.15 0.01 -2.05
C PHE A 146 -5.26 -0.59 -0.95
N ALA A 147 -5.17 0.07 0.21
CA ALA A 147 -4.34 -0.38 1.31
C ALA A 147 -5.13 -1.16 2.38
N ARG A 148 -6.01 -0.48 3.12
CA ARG A 148 -6.87 -1.09 4.16
C ARG A 148 -8.15 -0.27 4.35
N ASP A 149 -9.26 -0.94 4.62
CA ASP A 149 -10.58 -0.33 4.76
C ASP A 149 -10.62 0.79 5.82
N LEU A 150 -10.19 0.49 7.03
CA LEU A 150 -10.29 1.39 8.18
C LEU A 150 -9.34 2.60 8.16
N LEU A 151 -8.61 2.86 7.08
CA LEU A 151 -7.78 4.06 6.93
C LEU A 151 -8.62 5.33 6.68
N VAL A 152 -9.83 5.17 6.16
CA VAL A 152 -10.76 6.26 5.85
C VAL A 152 -11.93 6.21 6.81
N ASP A 153 -12.36 7.37 7.30
CA ASP A 153 -13.60 7.49 8.06
C ASP A 153 -14.80 7.49 7.12
N GLU A 154 -15.61 6.44 7.20
CA GLU A 154 -16.72 6.20 6.27
C GLU A 154 -17.81 7.27 6.35
N GLU A 155 -18.16 7.74 7.55
CA GLU A 155 -19.19 8.78 7.71
C GLU A 155 -18.73 10.10 7.11
N ALA A 156 -17.50 10.51 7.40
CA ALA A 156 -16.91 11.72 6.83
C ALA A 156 -16.82 11.64 5.32
N LEU A 157 -16.43 10.47 4.78
CA LEU A 157 -16.33 10.20 3.36
C LEU A 157 -17.68 10.27 2.66
N CYS A 158 -18.72 9.57 3.17
CA CYS A 158 -20.06 9.57 2.56
C CYS A 158 -20.64 10.97 2.50
N LYS A 159 -20.50 11.74 3.57
CA LYS A 159 -20.92 13.13 3.58
C LYS A 159 -20.18 13.97 2.52
N ALA A 160 -18.88 13.79 2.41
CA ALA A 160 -18.06 14.52 1.43
C ALA A 160 -18.40 14.14 -0.03
N LEU A 161 -18.80 12.89 -0.28
CA LEU A 161 -19.29 12.44 -1.60
C LEU A 161 -20.64 13.08 -1.93
N GLU A 162 -21.56 13.14 -0.98
CA GLU A 162 -22.88 13.79 -1.14
C GLU A 162 -22.76 15.30 -1.41
N GLU A 163 -21.84 15.96 -0.72
CA GLU A 163 -21.58 17.40 -0.87
C GLU A 163 -20.73 17.74 -2.11
N GLY A 164 -20.17 16.72 -2.80
CA GLY A 164 -19.30 16.90 -3.96
C GLY A 164 -17.88 17.35 -3.63
N LYS A 165 -17.53 17.42 -2.35
CA LYS A 165 -16.15 17.69 -1.89
C LYS A 165 -15.18 16.63 -2.38
N VAL A 166 -15.56 15.35 -2.23
CA VAL A 166 -14.93 14.20 -2.89
C VAL A 166 -15.77 13.86 -4.11
N LYS A 167 -15.15 13.95 -5.29
CA LYS A 167 -15.81 13.66 -6.56
C LYS A 167 -16.06 12.17 -6.78
N LYS A 168 -15.07 11.35 -6.45
CA LYS A 168 -15.13 9.89 -6.52
C LYS A 168 -14.24 9.26 -5.44
N TYR A 169 -14.71 8.15 -4.91
CA TYR A 169 -13.94 7.26 -4.06
C TYR A 169 -13.76 5.90 -4.74
N VAL A 170 -12.53 5.42 -4.81
CA VAL A 170 -12.20 4.13 -5.39
C VAL A 170 -11.53 3.27 -4.33
N THR A 171 -12.06 2.08 -4.09
CA THR A 171 -11.51 1.18 -3.08
C THR A 171 -11.63 -0.28 -3.49
N ASP A 172 -10.78 -1.10 -2.91
CA ASP A 172 -10.79 -2.56 -3.07
C ASP A 172 -11.44 -3.28 -1.86
N PHE A 173 -12.08 -2.50 -0.99
CA PHE A 173 -12.67 -3.01 0.26
C PHE A 173 -14.18 -2.79 0.27
N ALA A 174 -14.92 -3.88 0.05
CA ALA A 174 -16.38 -3.88 0.00
C ALA A 174 -16.95 -3.88 1.42
N ASN A 175 -17.14 -2.69 2.00
CA ASN A 175 -17.92 -2.55 3.22
C ASN A 175 -19.36 -2.09 2.93
N PRO A 176 -20.32 -2.37 3.82
CA PRO A 176 -21.73 -2.07 3.58
C PRO A 176 -22.06 -0.59 3.40
N VAL A 177 -21.26 0.31 3.97
CA VAL A 177 -21.48 1.77 3.92
C VAL A 177 -21.09 2.33 2.56
N VAL A 178 -19.87 2.03 2.11
CA VAL A 178 -19.32 2.61 0.88
C VAL A 178 -19.76 1.87 -0.39
N ALA A 179 -20.09 0.57 -0.30
CA ALA A 179 -20.45 -0.23 -1.46
C ALA A 179 -21.66 0.31 -2.24
N ASN A 180 -22.59 0.96 -1.55
CA ASN A 180 -23.80 1.54 -2.14
C ASN A 180 -23.82 3.08 -2.10
N ALA A 181 -22.75 3.72 -1.67
CA ALA A 181 -22.67 5.16 -1.65
C ALA A 181 -22.56 5.73 -3.08
N PRO A 182 -23.11 6.90 -3.37
CA PRO A 182 -22.98 7.50 -4.68
C PRO A 182 -21.52 7.86 -4.99
N ASN A 183 -21.16 7.78 -6.27
CA ASN A 183 -19.80 8.12 -6.72
C ASN A 183 -18.68 7.28 -6.12
N THR A 184 -18.96 6.05 -5.74
CA THR A 184 -17.98 5.06 -5.32
C THR A 184 -17.75 4.00 -6.42
N LEU A 185 -16.51 3.55 -6.51
CA LEU A 185 -16.11 2.38 -7.32
C LEU A 185 -15.46 1.39 -6.36
N VAL A 186 -16.16 0.30 -6.10
CA VAL A 186 -15.72 -0.69 -5.12
C VAL A 186 -15.46 -2.02 -5.82
N THR A 187 -14.27 -2.57 -5.67
CA THR A 187 -13.90 -3.89 -6.19
C THR A 187 -13.82 -4.92 -5.06
N PRO A 188 -14.04 -6.20 -5.35
CA PRO A 188 -14.11 -7.24 -4.32
C PRO A 188 -12.71 -7.77 -3.94
N HIS A 189 -11.81 -6.89 -3.50
CA HIS A 189 -10.45 -7.18 -3.04
C HIS A 189 -9.59 -7.89 -4.10
N LEU A 190 -9.53 -7.31 -5.29
CA LEU A 190 -8.82 -7.87 -6.46
C LEU A 190 -7.35 -7.45 -6.56
N GLY A 191 -6.89 -6.53 -5.73
CA GLY A 191 -5.57 -5.89 -5.87
C GLY A 191 -4.40 -6.87 -5.97
N ALA A 192 -4.45 -8.00 -5.26
CA ALA A 192 -3.41 -9.02 -5.30
C ALA A 192 -3.87 -10.33 -5.97
N SER A 193 -5.10 -10.38 -6.51
CA SER A 193 -5.69 -11.60 -7.09
C SER A 193 -5.27 -11.76 -8.56
N THR A 194 -4.02 -12.12 -8.78
CA THR A 194 -3.46 -12.47 -10.09
C THR A 194 -2.64 -13.76 -9.97
N GLU A 195 -2.57 -14.55 -11.02
CA GLU A 195 -1.76 -15.79 -11.05
C GLU A 195 -0.30 -15.50 -10.69
N GLU A 196 0.27 -14.44 -11.24
CA GLU A 196 1.66 -14.05 -10.96
C GLU A 196 1.87 -13.60 -9.50
N SER A 197 0.87 -13.00 -8.87
CA SER A 197 0.95 -12.62 -7.45
C SER A 197 0.94 -13.85 -6.55
N GLU A 198 0.11 -14.83 -6.85
CA GLU A 198 0.03 -16.08 -6.09
C GLU A 198 1.34 -16.88 -6.22
N ASP A 199 1.83 -17.07 -7.44
CA ASP A 199 3.10 -17.75 -7.72
C ASP A 199 4.29 -17.05 -7.03
N ASN A 200 4.39 -15.74 -7.16
CA ASN A 200 5.47 -14.98 -6.52
C ASN A 200 5.39 -15.04 -4.98
N CYS A 201 4.20 -15.04 -4.40
CA CYS A 201 4.04 -15.20 -2.96
C CYS A 201 4.47 -16.59 -2.50
N ALA A 202 4.10 -17.64 -3.23
CA ALA A 202 4.51 -19.01 -2.93
C ALA A 202 6.04 -19.17 -3.00
N VAL A 203 6.66 -18.70 -4.08
CA VAL A 203 8.12 -18.73 -4.25
C VAL A 203 8.83 -17.96 -3.13
N MET A 204 8.35 -16.75 -2.82
CA MET A 204 8.93 -15.93 -1.75
C MET A 204 8.81 -16.60 -0.39
N ALA A 205 7.66 -17.19 -0.07
CA ALA A 205 7.45 -17.91 1.20
C ALA A 205 8.44 -19.08 1.33
N VAL A 206 8.59 -19.89 0.28
CA VAL A 206 9.53 -21.01 0.27
C VAL A 206 10.97 -20.52 0.46
N GLN A 207 11.38 -19.48 -0.26
CA GLN A 207 12.73 -18.90 -0.15
C GLN A 207 13.02 -18.39 1.26
N GLN A 208 12.06 -17.71 1.91
CA GLN A 208 12.21 -17.20 3.27
C GLN A 208 12.28 -18.32 4.31
N VAL A 209 11.50 -19.38 4.14
CA VAL A 209 11.57 -20.56 5.00
C VAL A 209 12.91 -21.29 4.81
N MET A 210 13.38 -21.45 3.57
CA MET A 210 14.69 -22.05 3.31
C MET A 210 15.82 -21.22 3.93
N ASP A 211 15.80 -19.89 3.77
CA ASP A 211 16.80 -18.99 4.36
C ASP A 211 16.82 -19.10 5.90
N TYR A 212 15.63 -19.23 6.51
CA TYR A 212 15.56 -19.49 7.96
C TYR A 212 16.14 -20.84 8.34
N LEU A 213 15.80 -21.91 7.63
CA LEU A 213 16.27 -23.26 7.94
C LEU A 213 17.79 -23.44 7.70
N GLU A 214 18.31 -22.82 6.64
CA GLU A 214 19.71 -22.96 6.24
C GLU A 214 20.63 -21.95 6.93
N ASN A 215 20.15 -20.74 7.18
CA ASN A 215 20.95 -19.61 7.65
C ASN A 215 20.44 -18.98 8.96
N GLY A 216 19.26 -19.34 9.46
CA GLY A 216 18.67 -18.73 10.66
C GLY A 216 18.06 -17.34 10.41
N ASN A 217 18.12 -16.79 9.19
CA ASN A 217 17.65 -15.45 8.90
C ASN A 217 16.12 -15.36 8.97
N ILE A 218 15.60 -14.27 9.53
CA ILE A 218 14.16 -13.99 9.62
C ILE A 218 13.86 -12.76 8.79
N LYS A 219 12.97 -12.91 7.79
CA LYS A 219 12.49 -11.83 6.92
C LYS A 219 10.98 -11.87 6.82
N ASN A 220 10.34 -10.69 6.90
CA ASN A 220 8.90 -10.52 6.74
C ASN A 220 8.05 -11.38 7.69
N SER A 221 8.56 -11.73 8.85
CA SER A 221 7.81 -12.49 9.84
C SER A 221 6.70 -11.62 10.47
N VAL A 222 5.52 -12.21 10.66
CA VAL A 222 4.43 -11.57 11.39
C VAL A 222 4.76 -11.44 12.88
N ASN A 223 5.42 -12.43 13.44
CA ASN A 223 5.67 -12.57 14.88
C ASN A 223 7.00 -11.95 15.32
N TYR A 224 8.05 -12.16 14.52
CA TYR A 224 9.43 -11.78 14.88
C TYR A 224 9.90 -10.55 14.10
N PRO A 225 10.85 -9.79 14.66
CA PRO A 225 11.54 -8.75 13.90
C PRO A 225 12.40 -9.36 12.79
N ASP A 226 12.62 -8.60 11.73
CA ASP A 226 13.60 -8.98 10.73
C ASP A 226 14.99 -9.06 11.36
N CYS A 227 15.63 -10.21 11.23
CA CYS A 227 16.97 -10.48 11.76
C CYS A 227 17.76 -11.22 10.69
N ASP A 228 18.72 -10.56 10.09
CA ASP A 228 19.53 -11.07 8.98
C ASP A 228 21.02 -10.92 9.34
N ALA A 229 21.69 -12.04 9.48
CA ALA A 229 23.15 -12.13 9.67
C ALA A 229 23.86 -12.68 8.42
N GLY A 230 23.17 -12.68 7.28
CA GLY A 230 23.70 -13.19 6.01
C GLY A 230 23.77 -14.71 5.94
N ARG A 231 24.49 -15.22 4.97
CA ARG A 231 24.70 -16.66 4.79
C ARG A 231 25.55 -17.23 5.94
N CYS A 232 25.13 -18.35 6.49
CA CYS A 232 25.92 -19.08 7.48
C CYS A 232 27.14 -19.73 6.78
N VAL A 233 28.31 -19.22 7.08
CA VAL A 233 29.59 -19.71 6.51
C VAL A 233 30.48 -20.37 7.55
N ASP A 234 30.12 -20.28 8.82
CA ASP A 234 30.83 -20.85 9.95
C ASP A 234 30.37 -22.29 10.28
N ALA A 235 30.96 -22.89 11.28
CA ALA A 235 30.65 -24.26 11.73
C ALA A 235 29.19 -24.46 12.15
N GLY A 236 28.51 -23.38 12.54
CA GLY A 236 27.10 -23.39 12.91
C GLY A 236 26.60 -22.02 13.31
N ARG A 237 25.27 -21.87 13.32
CA ARG A 237 24.56 -20.71 13.79
C ARG A 237 23.47 -21.14 14.75
N ILE A 238 23.30 -20.40 15.83
CA ILE A 238 22.25 -20.62 16.81
C ILE A 238 21.29 -19.44 16.73
N THR A 239 20.02 -19.72 16.46
CA THR A 239 18.93 -18.74 16.50
C THR A 239 18.16 -18.91 17.80
N ILE A 240 18.02 -17.85 18.58
CA ILE A 240 17.33 -17.85 19.86
C ILE A 240 16.16 -16.89 19.81
N ASN A 241 14.94 -17.44 19.91
CA ASN A 241 13.72 -16.66 20.05
C ASN A 241 13.42 -16.49 21.55
N HIS A 242 13.33 -15.25 22.02
CA HIS A 242 13.17 -14.96 23.43
C HIS A 242 12.29 -13.74 23.71
N LYS A 243 11.80 -13.63 24.94
CA LYS A 243 11.09 -12.44 25.40
C LYS A 243 12.05 -11.27 25.60
N ASN A 244 11.57 -10.07 25.37
CA ASN A 244 12.33 -8.84 25.63
C ASN A 244 12.33 -8.51 27.12
N VAL A 245 13.15 -9.21 27.88
CA VAL A 245 13.33 -8.96 29.31
C VAL A 245 14.82 -8.70 29.63
N PRO A 246 15.10 -7.95 30.71
CA PRO A 246 16.49 -7.66 31.10
C PRO A 246 17.33 -8.92 31.26
N ASN A 247 18.62 -8.80 30.99
CA ASN A 247 19.65 -9.82 31.21
C ASN A 247 19.63 -11.05 30.29
N MET A 248 18.82 -11.06 29.20
CA MET A 248 18.74 -12.22 28.29
C MET A 248 20.08 -12.46 27.57
N ILE A 249 20.65 -11.41 26.97
CA ILE A 249 21.92 -11.50 26.22
C ILE A 249 23.06 -12.02 27.14
N SER A 250 23.14 -11.51 28.37
CA SER A 250 24.14 -11.97 29.34
C SER A 250 24.00 -13.45 29.66
N GLN A 251 22.76 -13.95 29.77
CA GLN A 251 22.52 -15.37 30.00
C GLN A 251 22.96 -16.24 28.81
N PHE A 252 22.66 -15.83 27.60
CA PHE A 252 23.07 -16.57 26.38
C PHE A 252 24.59 -16.62 26.25
N THR A 253 25.25 -15.47 26.33
CA THR A 253 26.70 -15.39 26.17
C THR A 253 27.44 -16.13 27.29
N LYS A 254 26.95 -16.07 28.52
CA LYS A 254 27.49 -16.84 29.63
C LYS A 254 27.35 -18.35 29.42
N THR A 255 26.16 -18.82 29.07
CA THR A 255 25.90 -20.25 28.86
C THR A 255 26.78 -20.82 27.76
N LEU A 256 26.96 -20.10 26.66
CA LEU A 256 27.83 -20.53 25.54
C LEU A 256 29.30 -20.48 25.92
N GLY A 257 29.73 -19.44 26.63
CA GLY A 257 31.11 -19.33 27.13
C GLY A 257 31.45 -20.43 28.12
N ASP A 258 30.56 -20.75 29.08
CA ASP A 258 30.73 -21.85 30.03
C ASP A 258 30.81 -23.23 29.33
N ALA A 259 30.15 -23.35 28.15
CA ALA A 259 30.24 -24.55 27.31
C ALA A 259 31.45 -24.56 26.36
N GLY A 260 32.34 -23.57 26.43
CA GLY A 260 33.54 -23.47 25.60
C GLY A 260 33.26 -23.04 24.15
N VAL A 261 32.08 -22.50 23.87
CA VAL A 261 31.71 -22.01 22.54
C VAL A 261 32.20 -20.57 22.36
N ASN A 262 33.00 -20.34 21.32
CA ASN A 262 33.37 -18.98 20.94
C ASN A 262 32.33 -18.38 20.02
N ILE A 263 31.90 -17.13 20.31
CA ILE A 263 30.94 -16.38 19.52
C ILE A 263 31.71 -15.49 18.55
N ALA A 264 31.67 -15.80 17.27
CA ALA A 264 32.32 -15.00 16.22
C ALA A 264 31.53 -13.75 15.86
N ASN A 265 30.20 -13.87 15.81
CA ASN A 265 29.29 -12.75 15.53
C ASN A 265 27.98 -12.94 16.29
N MET A 266 27.31 -11.83 16.59
CA MET A 266 26.01 -11.83 17.24
C MET A 266 25.16 -10.67 16.74
N THR A 267 23.94 -10.96 16.36
CA THR A 267 22.92 -9.99 16.00
C THR A 267 21.70 -10.17 16.89
N ASN A 268 21.18 -9.10 17.46
CA ASN A 268 19.96 -9.11 18.28
C ASN A 268 19.00 -8.03 17.77
N LYS A 269 17.75 -8.39 17.52
CA LYS A 269 16.72 -7.50 17.01
C LYS A 269 15.46 -7.59 17.86
N SER A 270 14.78 -6.44 18.01
CA SER A 270 13.50 -6.31 18.71
C SER A 270 12.49 -5.64 17.79
N LYS A 271 11.22 -6.00 17.91
CA LYS A 271 10.12 -5.39 17.14
C LYS A 271 9.63 -4.05 17.73
N GLY A 272 10.32 -3.52 18.74
CA GLY A 272 10.02 -2.26 19.45
C GLY A 272 9.58 -2.47 20.90
N ASP A 273 9.33 -1.39 21.62
CA ASP A 273 9.10 -1.36 23.07
C ASP A 273 7.88 -2.16 23.58
N ARG A 274 7.01 -2.61 22.70
CA ARG A 274 5.79 -3.36 23.02
C ARG A 274 5.81 -4.82 22.58
N SER A 275 6.88 -5.29 21.94
CA SER A 275 6.96 -6.69 21.54
C SER A 275 7.61 -7.50 22.67
N GLU A 276 6.93 -8.53 23.13
CA GLU A 276 7.49 -9.48 24.09
C GLU A 276 8.49 -10.45 23.45
N GLU A 277 8.72 -10.34 22.13
CA GLU A 277 9.51 -11.29 21.36
C GLU A 277 10.73 -10.65 20.71
N HIS A 278 11.87 -11.25 20.94
CA HIS A 278 13.16 -10.92 20.35
C HIS A 278 13.77 -12.14 19.67
N THR A 279 14.61 -11.89 18.69
CA THR A 279 15.46 -12.93 18.11
C THR A 279 16.91 -12.52 18.27
N SER A 280 17.74 -13.41 18.82
CA SER A 280 19.19 -13.30 18.82
C SER A 280 19.78 -14.39 17.97
N GLU A 281 20.64 -14.02 17.04
CA GLU A 281 21.45 -14.94 16.23
C GLU A 281 22.88 -14.87 16.69
N LEU A 282 23.48 -16.04 16.94
CA LEU A 282 24.87 -16.22 17.37
C LEU A 282 25.61 -17.10 16.37
N GLN A 283 26.75 -16.64 15.90
CA GLN A 283 27.71 -17.39 15.07
C GLN A 283 28.95 -17.74 15.84
#